data_f7f8df7306a722c0f16fbdcde8afa967
#
_entry.id   f7f8df7306a722c0f16fbdcde8afa967
#
_cell.length_a   1.000
_cell.length_b   1.000
_cell.length_c   1.000
_cell.angle_alpha   90.00
_cell.angle_beta   90.00
_cell.angle_gamma   90.00
#
_symmetry.space_group_name_H-M   'P 1'
#
loop_
_entity.id
_entity.type
_entity.pdbx_description
1 polymer ?
#
loop_
_entity_poly.entity_id
_entity_poly.type
_entity_poly.pdbx_seq_one_letter_code
_entity_poly.pdbx_strand_id
1 'polypeptide(L)'
;MGGREAFSPYYVEKTAQLTGDTLKRASVDTQGVGQSVVSLEFNPEGSRKFARVTGEYAPGGAKNPGPVGRQMAIVLDGSLYSAPVIKEAIHGGRAVISGSFTFSEALFLTHILKAGSLPAPVEIVERRVVDPTLGKDSVTSGMNAGLYGCVVIIILMALYYLVNGLLADLALILNVVLLPLGMIVVAGILGMFSSDARAGSAIALPVLTLPGIAGIALSIGMAVDTNVLIFERIREEIKGGKSLKASIDAGFARAFAAVFDSHVATILTAVIMFIFGSGPVRGYSITLIAGLLINLYTAVTVTHMCHMLIAERTNKVSLMKMFSIIPETNFDFIGKWKWMLGGTFAVVVVSWALMIGHGMKDKSSVFGVDFTGGTQLTMSFEAKPEIDSVRNVLTGGGIKDPSIQFQKSMAAGTREILLVKVATLEEGKQVESLLATKIPQAGFKLMQQDDVGPQIGQELKVRAAWAMILGTLAMVIYIAFRFEFGFGLGAVVATIHDAMITIGICHLFGFPITMTLIAGVLTIIGYSSNDTVIIFDRIRENLRLYRGGQTFKELCNHSINQTLSRTLLTSSFTLVSVLFLLIMGGGALKDFSVAMLVGMITGTYSSIYIATPVTLAWYRWKAPDLGQK
;
A
#
# COMPACT_ATOMS: atom_id res chain seq x y z
N MET A 1 37.23 22.24 -10.74
CA MET A 1 38.32 21.85 -11.65
C MET A 1 37.85 20.65 -12.43
N GLY A 2 37.48 20.84 -13.72
CA GLY A 2 37.00 19.76 -14.59
C GLY A 2 38.17 18.90 -15.05
N GLY A 3 38.30 17.73 -14.47
CA GLY A 3 39.20 16.69 -14.98
C GLY A 3 38.75 16.27 -16.37
N ARG A 4 39.53 16.49 -17.39
CA ARG A 4 39.35 15.90 -18.72
C ARG A 4 39.53 14.40 -18.54
N GLU A 5 38.48 13.61 -18.74
CA GLU A 5 38.60 12.16 -18.86
C GLU A 5 39.52 11.84 -20.02
N ALA A 6 40.68 11.28 -19.72
CA ALA A 6 41.64 10.85 -20.73
C ALA A 6 41.22 9.46 -21.23
N PHE A 7 40.70 9.36 -22.43
CA PHE A 7 40.38 8.09 -23.06
C PHE A 7 41.65 7.49 -23.68
N SER A 8 42.02 6.27 -23.27
CA SER A 8 43.08 5.48 -23.90
C SER A 8 42.43 4.53 -24.92
N PRO A 9 42.71 4.65 -26.23
CA PRO A 9 42.13 3.75 -27.21
C PRO A 9 42.71 2.33 -27.06
N TYR A 10 41.83 1.32 -27.08
CA TYR A 10 42.19 -0.07 -27.14
C TYR A 10 41.85 -0.65 -28.51
N TYR A 11 42.75 -1.38 -29.12
CA TYR A 11 42.49 -2.14 -30.34
C TYR A 11 42.05 -3.54 -29.95
N VAL A 12 40.81 -3.89 -30.30
CA VAL A 12 40.22 -5.22 -30.05
C VAL A 12 39.90 -5.91 -31.36
N GLU A 13 39.87 -7.24 -31.36
CA GLU A 13 39.41 -8.02 -32.51
C GLU A 13 37.93 -7.69 -32.77
N LYS A 14 37.58 -7.51 -34.06
CA LYS A 14 36.22 -7.14 -34.46
C LYS A 14 35.18 -8.22 -34.10
N THR A 15 35.59 -9.49 -34.06
CA THR A 15 34.74 -10.64 -33.76
C THR A 15 34.91 -11.04 -32.31
N ALA A 16 33.83 -11.03 -31.52
CA ALA A 16 33.84 -11.52 -30.16
C ALA A 16 34.17 -13.03 -30.13
N GLN A 17 35.21 -13.40 -29.39
CA GLN A 17 35.62 -14.78 -29.22
C GLN A 17 34.73 -15.59 -28.28
N LEU A 18 34.17 -14.90 -27.28
CA LEU A 18 33.14 -15.40 -26.36
C LEU A 18 32.06 -14.34 -26.20
N THR A 19 30.84 -14.79 -26.05
CA THR A 19 29.68 -13.98 -25.80
C THR A 19 29.14 -14.25 -24.36
N GLY A 20 28.40 -13.32 -23.80
CA GLY A 20 27.94 -13.39 -22.42
C GLY A 20 27.05 -14.61 -22.11
N ASP A 21 26.32 -15.14 -23.10
CA ASP A 21 25.50 -16.35 -23.01
C ASP A 21 26.30 -17.63 -22.67
N THR A 22 27.62 -17.60 -22.90
CA THR A 22 28.52 -18.69 -22.53
C THR A 22 28.91 -18.71 -21.06
N LEU A 23 28.63 -17.60 -20.33
CA LEU A 23 28.89 -17.47 -18.90
C LEU A 23 27.71 -18.02 -18.09
N LYS A 24 27.96 -19.04 -17.25
CA LYS A 24 26.95 -19.63 -16.38
C LYS A 24 26.81 -18.84 -15.06
N ARG A 25 27.93 -18.38 -14.49
CA ARG A 25 27.97 -17.70 -13.21
C ARG A 25 29.16 -16.77 -13.10
N ALA A 26 28.97 -15.60 -12.49
CA ALA A 26 30.03 -14.72 -12.00
C ALA A 26 29.78 -14.39 -10.53
N SER A 27 30.82 -14.38 -9.70
CA SER A 27 30.73 -14.04 -8.26
C SER A 27 31.99 -13.39 -7.78
N VAL A 28 31.87 -12.51 -6.78
CA VAL A 28 33.02 -12.02 -6.03
C VAL A 28 33.48 -13.14 -5.10
N ASP A 29 34.79 -13.39 -5.07
CA ASP A 29 35.44 -14.35 -4.17
C ASP A 29 36.62 -13.65 -3.48
N THR A 30 37.16 -14.26 -2.42
CA THR A 30 38.29 -13.72 -1.67
C THR A 30 39.47 -14.68 -1.81
N GLN A 31 40.57 -14.17 -2.33
CA GLN A 31 41.80 -14.96 -2.48
C GLN A 31 42.88 -14.45 -1.53
N GLY A 32 43.44 -15.32 -0.68
CA GLY A 32 44.47 -14.94 0.28
C GLY A 32 44.02 -13.97 1.38
N VAL A 33 44.89 -13.10 1.83
CA VAL A 33 44.61 -12.13 2.90
C VAL A 33 43.86 -10.92 2.31
N GLY A 34 42.53 -11.06 2.10
CA GLY A 34 41.64 -9.93 1.87
C GLY A 34 41.62 -9.36 0.44
N GLN A 35 42.19 -10.02 -0.56
CA GLN A 35 42.11 -9.58 -1.95
C GLN A 35 40.79 -10.07 -2.61
N SER A 36 39.98 -9.11 -3.11
CA SER A 36 38.76 -9.43 -3.86
C SER A 36 39.12 -9.84 -5.29
N VAL A 37 38.56 -10.96 -5.74
CA VAL A 37 38.73 -11.49 -7.11
C VAL A 37 37.35 -11.78 -7.71
N VAL A 38 37.26 -11.81 -9.04
CA VAL A 38 36.02 -12.20 -9.72
C VAL A 38 36.15 -13.61 -10.25
N SER A 39 35.34 -14.52 -9.72
CA SER A 39 35.29 -15.93 -10.13
C SER A 39 34.24 -16.11 -11.22
N LEU A 40 34.61 -16.79 -12.31
CA LEU A 40 33.80 -17.07 -13.47
C LEU A 40 33.59 -18.57 -13.62
N GLU A 41 32.35 -18.97 -13.94
CA GLU A 41 32.01 -20.34 -14.30
C GLU A 41 31.29 -20.30 -15.67
N PHE A 42 31.81 -21.05 -16.64
CA PHE A 42 31.28 -21.14 -17.98
C PHE A 42 30.38 -22.36 -18.14
N ASN A 43 29.42 -22.29 -19.07
CA ASN A 43 28.66 -23.45 -19.51
C ASN A 43 29.55 -24.40 -20.36
N PRO A 44 29.14 -25.62 -20.72
CA PRO A 44 29.99 -26.57 -21.43
C PRO A 44 30.50 -26.06 -22.80
N GLU A 45 29.73 -25.22 -23.48
CA GLU A 45 30.15 -24.61 -24.74
C GLU A 45 31.18 -23.51 -24.49
N GLY A 46 30.89 -22.60 -23.56
CA GLY A 46 31.81 -21.55 -23.13
C GLY A 46 33.12 -22.09 -22.62
N SER A 47 33.10 -23.17 -21.82
CA SER A 47 34.28 -23.83 -21.31
C SER A 47 35.22 -24.30 -22.43
N ARG A 48 34.69 -24.91 -23.50
CA ARG A 48 35.46 -25.31 -24.67
C ARG A 48 36.04 -24.12 -25.45
N LYS A 49 35.21 -23.10 -25.70
CA LYS A 49 35.63 -21.87 -26.38
C LYS A 49 36.72 -21.14 -25.54
N PHE A 50 36.50 -21.01 -24.25
CA PHE A 50 37.42 -20.35 -23.33
C PHE A 50 38.78 -21.08 -23.24
N ALA A 51 38.78 -22.42 -23.16
CA ALA A 51 39.99 -23.23 -23.17
C ALA A 51 40.77 -23.03 -24.47
N ARG A 52 40.09 -22.98 -25.65
CA ARG A 52 40.73 -22.71 -26.93
C ARG A 52 41.38 -21.31 -26.96
N VAL A 53 40.61 -20.28 -26.59
CA VAL A 53 41.07 -18.88 -26.61
C VAL A 53 42.23 -18.70 -25.66
N THR A 54 42.13 -19.18 -24.42
CA THR A 54 43.23 -19.05 -23.45
C THR A 54 44.44 -19.84 -23.87
N GLY A 55 44.31 -21.02 -24.49
CA GLY A 55 45.42 -21.80 -25.04
C GLY A 55 46.11 -21.14 -26.23
N GLU A 56 45.37 -20.51 -27.15
CA GLU A 56 45.93 -19.80 -28.30
C GLU A 56 46.66 -18.51 -27.97
N TYR A 57 46.19 -17.77 -26.94
CA TYR A 57 46.69 -16.44 -26.58
C TYR A 57 47.48 -16.37 -25.27
N ALA A 58 47.65 -17.49 -24.54
CA ALA A 58 48.56 -17.59 -23.43
C ALA A 58 50.05 -17.43 -23.87
N PRO A 59 50.97 -17.17 -22.94
CA PRO A 59 52.42 -17.15 -23.25
C PRO A 59 52.86 -18.44 -23.96
N GLY A 60 53.50 -18.30 -25.12
CA GLY A 60 53.91 -19.43 -25.94
C GLY A 60 52.80 -20.14 -26.73
N GLY A 61 51.59 -19.64 -26.71
CA GLY A 61 50.47 -20.17 -27.47
C GLY A 61 50.56 -19.89 -28.96
N ALA A 62 49.75 -20.62 -29.77
CA ALA A 62 49.84 -20.61 -31.24
C ALA A 62 49.69 -19.21 -31.86
N LYS A 63 48.95 -18.30 -31.22
CA LYS A 63 48.74 -16.90 -31.68
C LYS A 63 49.51 -15.88 -30.83
N ASN A 64 50.31 -16.36 -29.83
CA ASN A 64 51.10 -15.53 -28.97
C ASN A 64 52.43 -16.20 -28.61
N PRO A 65 53.43 -16.20 -29.53
CA PRO A 65 54.71 -16.80 -29.26
C PRO A 65 55.59 -16.08 -28.21
N GLY A 66 55.13 -14.92 -27.76
CA GLY A 66 55.83 -14.11 -26.76
C GLY A 66 55.68 -14.64 -25.33
N PRO A 67 56.55 -14.16 -24.40
CA PRO A 67 56.55 -14.61 -23.00
C PRO A 67 55.43 -13.97 -22.15
N VAL A 68 54.70 -12.99 -22.67
CA VAL A 68 53.61 -12.29 -21.96
C VAL A 68 52.28 -12.64 -22.61
N GLY A 69 51.32 -13.06 -21.83
CA GLY A 69 49.96 -13.36 -22.32
C GLY A 69 49.25 -12.15 -22.89
N ARG A 70 48.36 -12.36 -23.84
CA ARG A 70 47.53 -11.30 -24.38
C ARG A 70 46.41 -10.91 -23.42
N GLN A 71 45.92 -9.70 -23.57
CA GLN A 71 44.77 -9.23 -22.79
C GLN A 71 43.45 -9.68 -23.40
N MET A 72 42.51 -10.05 -22.57
CA MET A 72 41.14 -10.38 -22.95
C MET A 72 40.23 -9.20 -22.63
N ALA A 73 39.76 -8.49 -23.64
CA ALA A 73 38.89 -7.36 -23.47
C ALA A 73 37.47 -7.79 -23.07
N ILE A 74 36.96 -7.27 -21.95
CA ILE A 74 35.57 -7.40 -21.51
C ILE A 74 34.83 -6.16 -21.95
N VAL A 75 33.99 -6.30 -22.97
CA VAL A 75 33.24 -5.22 -23.62
C VAL A 75 31.76 -5.43 -23.40
N LEU A 76 31.05 -4.40 -22.96
CA LEU A 76 29.59 -4.36 -22.87
C LEU A 76 29.10 -3.07 -23.53
N ASP A 77 28.14 -3.18 -24.42
CA ASP A 77 27.55 -2.04 -25.16
C ASP A 77 28.59 -1.13 -25.83
N GLY A 78 29.65 -1.72 -26.39
CA GLY A 78 30.74 -1.00 -27.07
C GLY A 78 31.74 -0.34 -26.15
N SER A 79 31.58 -0.42 -24.83
CA SER A 79 32.50 0.13 -23.83
C SER A 79 33.38 -0.95 -23.22
N LEU A 80 34.70 -0.68 -23.09
CA LEU A 80 35.65 -1.57 -22.45
C LEU A 80 35.61 -1.36 -20.93
N TYR A 81 35.31 -2.43 -20.18
CA TYR A 81 35.26 -2.38 -18.72
C TYR A 81 36.49 -2.97 -18.03
N SER A 82 37.13 -3.95 -18.63
CA SER A 82 38.36 -4.57 -18.10
C SER A 82 39.10 -5.30 -19.21
N ALA A 83 40.41 -5.43 -19.06
CA ALA A 83 41.25 -6.16 -20.01
C ALA A 83 42.29 -7.06 -19.26
N PRO A 84 41.82 -8.11 -18.54
CA PRO A 84 42.73 -8.99 -17.81
C PRO A 84 43.70 -9.73 -18.74
N VAL A 85 44.93 -9.99 -18.26
CA VAL A 85 45.95 -10.71 -19.00
C VAL A 85 45.74 -12.23 -18.81
N ILE A 86 45.81 -12.96 -19.93
CA ILE A 86 45.75 -14.42 -19.95
C ILE A 86 47.10 -14.96 -19.47
N LYS A 87 47.15 -15.52 -18.26
CA LYS A 87 48.41 -16.04 -17.68
C LYS A 87 48.77 -17.44 -18.15
N GLU A 88 47.76 -18.28 -18.38
CA GLU A 88 47.89 -19.68 -18.78
C GLU A 88 46.66 -20.20 -19.51
N ALA A 89 46.75 -21.35 -20.12
CA ALA A 89 45.62 -22.04 -20.74
C ALA A 89 44.68 -22.59 -19.63
N ILE A 90 43.38 -22.31 -19.72
CA ILE A 90 42.39 -22.69 -18.70
C ILE A 90 41.42 -23.72 -19.28
N HIS A 91 41.55 -24.99 -18.87
CA HIS A 91 40.75 -26.08 -19.40
C HIS A 91 39.55 -26.47 -18.56
N GLY A 92 39.43 -25.99 -17.33
CA GLY A 92 38.43 -26.45 -16.35
C GLY A 92 37.08 -25.72 -16.36
N GLY A 93 36.86 -24.77 -17.28
CA GLY A 93 35.59 -23.99 -17.35
C GLY A 93 35.37 -23.05 -16.19
N ARG A 94 36.37 -22.89 -15.30
CA ARG A 94 36.39 -21.90 -14.24
C ARG A 94 37.59 -21.02 -14.39
N ALA A 95 37.41 -19.71 -14.24
CA ALA A 95 38.48 -18.74 -14.30
C ALA A 95 38.34 -17.73 -13.15
N VAL A 96 39.46 -17.11 -12.81
CA VAL A 96 39.51 -16.06 -11.80
C VAL A 96 40.17 -14.84 -12.40
N ILE A 97 39.48 -13.70 -12.37
CA ILE A 97 40.07 -12.42 -12.70
C ILE A 97 40.66 -11.87 -11.40
N SER A 98 41.99 -11.88 -11.35
CA SER A 98 42.77 -11.38 -10.22
C SER A 98 43.36 -10.01 -10.55
N GLY A 99 43.44 -9.12 -9.57
CA GLY A 99 43.99 -7.76 -9.66
C GLY A 99 43.89 -7.07 -8.32
N SER A 100 44.34 -5.83 -8.26
CA SER A 100 44.18 -4.98 -7.06
C SER A 100 42.76 -4.41 -6.95
N PHE A 101 41.75 -5.29 -6.98
CA PHE A 101 40.38 -4.87 -6.89
C PHE A 101 39.97 -4.59 -5.45
N THR A 102 39.34 -3.45 -5.23
CA THR A 102 38.50 -3.28 -4.04
C THR A 102 37.24 -4.16 -4.16
N PHE A 103 36.58 -4.45 -3.05
CA PHE A 103 35.36 -5.24 -3.05
C PHE A 103 34.29 -4.62 -3.98
N SER A 104 34.16 -3.29 -3.99
CA SER A 104 33.21 -2.56 -4.84
C SER A 104 33.51 -2.68 -6.34
N GLU A 105 34.80 -2.66 -6.73
CA GLU A 105 35.20 -2.84 -8.13
C GLU A 105 34.98 -4.28 -8.61
N ALA A 106 35.31 -5.27 -7.77
CA ALA A 106 35.04 -6.68 -8.07
C ALA A 106 33.52 -6.94 -8.20
N LEU A 107 32.74 -6.34 -7.33
CA LEU A 107 31.28 -6.43 -7.36
C LEU A 107 30.71 -5.78 -8.62
N PHE A 108 31.20 -4.60 -8.98
CA PHE A 108 30.80 -3.89 -10.20
C PHE A 108 31.12 -4.72 -11.46
N LEU A 109 32.35 -5.25 -11.57
CA LEU A 109 32.74 -6.11 -12.69
C LEU A 109 31.89 -7.39 -12.75
N THR A 110 31.56 -7.97 -11.60
CA THR A 110 30.65 -9.13 -11.50
C THR A 110 29.26 -8.80 -12.04
N HIS A 111 28.71 -7.62 -11.73
CA HIS A 111 27.42 -7.19 -12.25
C HIS A 111 27.44 -6.98 -13.75
N ILE A 112 28.48 -6.39 -14.31
CA ILE A 112 28.66 -6.22 -15.77
C ILE A 112 28.68 -7.58 -16.48
N LEU A 113 29.46 -8.53 -15.95
CA LEU A 113 29.56 -9.86 -16.51
C LEU A 113 28.21 -10.63 -16.45
N LYS A 114 27.48 -10.47 -15.35
CA LYS A 114 26.12 -11.02 -15.24
C LYS A 114 25.13 -10.36 -16.21
N ALA A 115 25.21 -9.05 -16.39
CA ALA A 115 24.37 -8.33 -17.35
C ALA A 115 24.60 -8.80 -18.78
N GLY A 116 25.89 -9.02 -19.17
CA GLY A 116 26.24 -9.57 -20.48
C GLY A 116 25.80 -11.03 -20.73
N SER A 117 25.43 -11.76 -19.66
CA SER A 117 24.93 -13.15 -19.75
C SER A 117 23.41 -13.25 -19.89
N LEU A 118 22.68 -12.14 -19.94
CA LEU A 118 21.23 -12.16 -20.10
C LEU A 118 20.83 -12.65 -21.49
N PRO A 119 19.89 -13.61 -21.58
CA PRO A 119 19.49 -14.21 -22.87
C PRO A 119 18.65 -13.28 -23.74
N ALA A 120 18.18 -12.15 -23.16
CA ALA A 120 17.39 -11.13 -23.86
C ALA A 120 17.78 -9.73 -23.34
N PRO A 121 17.67 -8.68 -24.16
CA PRO A 121 17.85 -7.32 -23.71
C PRO A 121 16.81 -6.98 -22.62
N VAL A 122 17.22 -6.21 -21.63
CA VAL A 122 16.33 -5.70 -20.57
C VAL A 122 16.13 -4.21 -20.75
N GLU A 123 14.90 -3.78 -20.54
CA GLU A 123 14.52 -2.38 -20.55
C GLU A 123 14.01 -1.99 -19.16
N ILE A 124 14.29 -0.75 -18.76
CA ILE A 124 13.74 -0.18 -17.53
C ILE A 124 12.25 0.12 -17.78
N VAL A 125 11.39 -0.67 -17.17
CA VAL A 125 9.95 -0.56 -17.36
C VAL A 125 9.29 0.39 -16.34
N GLU A 126 9.88 0.51 -15.15
CA GLU A 126 9.45 1.43 -14.10
C GLU A 126 10.67 1.90 -13.31
N ARG A 127 10.75 3.20 -13.05
CA ARG A 127 11.78 3.80 -12.21
C ARG A 127 11.17 4.90 -11.36
N ARG A 128 11.40 4.84 -10.06
CA ARG A 128 11.00 5.89 -9.11
C ARG A 128 12.25 6.43 -8.43
N VAL A 129 12.47 7.72 -8.59
CA VAL A 129 13.58 8.42 -7.97
C VAL A 129 13.03 9.47 -7.02
N VAL A 130 13.48 9.43 -5.78
CA VAL A 130 13.08 10.38 -4.74
C VAL A 130 14.34 11.02 -4.19
N ASP A 131 14.33 12.34 -4.04
CA ASP A 131 15.42 13.06 -3.38
C ASP A 131 15.61 12.49 -1.96
N PRO A 132 16.85 12.17 -1.54
CA PRO A 132 17.11 11.57 -0.22
C PRO A 132 16.55 12.41 0.95
N THR A 133 16.52 13.72 0.82
CA THR A 133 15.97 14.63 1.84
C THR A 133 14.45 14.48 1.91
N LEU A 134 13.78 14.44 0.76
CA LEU A 134 12.32 14.22 0.71
C LEU A 134 11.95 12.81 1.21
N GLY A 135 12.73 11.79 0.86
CA GLY A 135 12.53 10.43 1.36
C GLY A 135 12.60 10.38 2.88
N LYS A 136 13.65 10.97 3.48
CA LYS A 136 13.80 11.07 4.93
C LYS A 136 12.66 11.86 5.58
N ASP A 137 12.31 13.01 5.00
CA ASP A 137 11.24 13.86 5.52
C ASP A 137 9.89 13.16 5.44
N SER A 138 9.60 12.44 4.37
CA SER A 138 8.35 11.69 4.20
C SER A 138 8.24 10.54 5.22
N VAL A 139 9.32 9.80 5.46
CA VAL A 139 9.37 8.73 6.47
C VAL A 139 9.19 9.33 7.87
N THR A 140 9.93 10.39 8.20
CA THR A 140 9.85 11.06 9.51
C THR A 140 8.45 11.64 9.74
N SER A 141 7.89 12.31 8.74
CA SER A 141 6.53 12.88 8.79
C SER A 141 5.47 11.79 8.95
N GLY A 142 5.57 10.70 8.18
CA GLY A 142 4.64 9.58 8.28
C GLY A 142 4.71 8.87 9.64
N MET A 143 5.91 8.65 10.16
CA MET A 143 6.10 8.07 11.51
C MET A 143 5.58 9.00 12.60
N ASN A 144 5.86 10.30 12.52
CA ASN A 144 5.33 11.28 13.48
C ASN A 144 3.81 11.35 13.41
N ALA A 145 3.20 11.32 12.20
CA ALA A 145 1.76 11.26 12.03
C ALA A 145 1.15 10.03 12.73
N GLY A 146 1.76 8.86 12.52
CA GLY A 146 1.34 7.62 13.19
C GLY A 146 1.50 7.71 14.71
N LEU A 147 2.62 8.24 15.20
CA LEU A 147 2.89 8.40 16.64
C LEU A 147 1.91 9.38 17.30
N TYR A 148 1.73 10.58 16.74
CA TYR A 148 0.78 11.55 17.29
C TYR A 148 -0.66 11.04 17.22
N GLY A 149 -1.06 10.41 16.11
CA GLY A 149 -2.36 9.75 16.01
C GLY A 149 -2.55 8.69 17.08
N CYS A 150 -1.55 7.84 17.31
CA CYS A 150 -1.56 6.81 18.36
C CYS A 150 -1.68 7.42 19.75
N VAL A 151 -0.89 8.45 20.08
CA VAL A 151 -0.95 9.13 21.39
C VAL A 151 -2.31 9.75 21.65
N VAL A 152 -2.89 10.42 20.64
CA VAL A 152 -4.23 11.01 20.79
C VAL A 152 -5.29 9.93 21.00
N ILE A 153 -5.21 8.81 20.28
CA ILE A 153 -6.11 7.68 20.45
C ILE A 153 -5.99 7.08 21.86
N ILE A 154 -4.77 6.85 22.35
CA ILE A 154 -4.52 6.36 23.72
C ILE A 154 -5.18 7.30 24.73
N ILE A 155 -4.97 8.61 24.61
CA ILE A 155 -5.58 9.59 25.53
C ILE A 155 -7.12 9.52 25.46
N LEU A 156 -7.69 9.50 24.27
CA LEU A 156 -9.14 9.42 24.07
C LEU A 156 -9.73 8.12 24.62
N MET A 157 -9.05 6.98 24.41
CA MET A 157 -9.48 5.68 24.94
C MET A 157 -9.42 5.64 26.47
N ALA A 158 -8.33 6.11 27.06
CA ALA A 158 -8.19 6.20 28.52
C ALA A 158 -9.26 7.12 29.13
N LEU A 159 -9.56 8.26 28.52
CA LEU A 159 -10.58 9.19 29.00
C LEU A 159 -12.00 8.64 28.85
N TYR A 160 -12.33 8.00 27.72
CA TYR A 160 -13.69 7.53 27.46
C TYR A 160 -14.03 6.23 28.17
N TYR A 161 -13.13 5.23 28.13
CA TYR A 161 -13.34 3.90 28.68
C TYR A 161 -12.69 3.69 30.05
N LEU A 162 -11.97 4.67 30.58
CA LEU A 162 -11.29 4.63 31.88
C LEU A 162 -10.41 3.37 32.03
N VAL A 163 -10.67 2.52 33.01
CA VAL A 163 -9.89 1.28 33.25
C VAL A 163 -9.90 0.38 32.03
N ASN A 164 -11.04 0.21 31.37
CA ASN A 164 -11.12 -0.58 30.14
C ASN A 164 -10.27 0.04 29.02
N GLY A 165 -10.23 1.39 28.94
CA GLY A 165 -9.38 2.12 28.00
C GLY A 165 -7.90 1.83 28.23
N LEU A 166 -7.43 1.87 29.48
CA LEU A 166 -6.04 1.52 29.81
C LEU A 166 -5.68 0.08 29.41
N LEU A 167 -6.62 -0.86 29.51
CA LEU A 167 -6.40 -2.23 29.05
C LEU A 167 -6.34 -2.33 27.52
N ALA A 168 -7.17 -1.56 26.83
CA ALA A 168 -7.09 -1.43 25.38
C ALA A 168 -5.78 -0.79 24.93
N ASP A 169 -5.31 0.22 25.65
CA ASP A 169 -4.03 0.90 25.37
C ASP A 169 -2.84 -0.06 25.55
N LEU A 170 -2.88 -0.91 26.58
CA LEU A 170 -1.88 -1.97 26.75
C LEU A 170 -1.89 -2.94 25.55
N ALA A 171 -3.07 -3.37 25.11
CA ALA A 171 -3.20 -4.24 23.93
C ALA A 171 -2.73 -3.55 22.64
N LEU A 172 -2.97 -2.24 22.51
CA LEU A 172 -2.50 -1.43 21.39
C LEU A 172 -0.99 -1.30 21.36
N ILE A 173 -0.35 -1.02 22.50
CA ILE A 173 1.11 -0.96 22.62
C ILE A 173 1.70 -2.33 22.24
N LEU A 174 1.14 -3.42 22.77
CA LEU A 174 1.58 -4.76 22.42
C LEU A 174 1.41 -5.08 20.93
N ASN A 175 0.32 -4.62 20.31
CA ASN A 175 0.10 -4.74 18.86
C ASN A 175 1.23 -4.07 18.08
N VAL A 176 1.60 -2.83 18.42
CA VAL A 176 2.67 -2.08 17.75
C VAL A 176 4.03 -2.77 17.95
N VAL A 177 4.31 -3.26 19.15
CA VAL A 177 5.57 -3.97 19.46
C VAL A 177 5.70 -5.29 18.69
N LEU A 178 4.59 -6.04 18.55
CA LEU A 178 4.58 -7.31 17.82
C LEU A 178 4.53 -7.15 16.30
N LEU A 179 4.19 -5.96 15.79
CA LEU A 179 3.96 -5.73 14.36
C LEU A 179 5.16 -6.10 13.48
N PRO A 180 6.42 -5.77 13.79
CA PRO A 180 7.57 -6.18 12.97
C PRO A 180 7.68 -7.72 12.84
N LEU A 181 7.43 -8.44 13.93
CA LEU A 181 7.41 -9.90 13.92
C LEU A 181 6.27 -10.43 13.03
N GLY A 182 5.07 -9.87 13.18
CA GLY A 182 3.93 -10.21 12.34
C GLY A 182 4.18 -9.96 10.86
N MET A 183 4.82 -8.85 10.51
CA MET A 183 5.20 -8.54 9.13
C MET A 183 6.14 -9.60 8.54
N ILE A 184 7.13 -10.09 9.30
CA ILE A 184 8.04 -11.14 8.86
C ILE A 184 7.27 -12.44 8.60
N VAL A 185 6.39 -12.83 9.50
CA VAL A 185 5.58 -14.05 9.38
C VAL A 185 4.64 -13.96 8.18
N VAL A 186 3.90 -12.87 8.05
CA VAL A 186 2.97 -12.64 6.94
C VAL A 186 3.70 -12.57 5.60
N ALA A 187 4.83 -11.85 5.52
CA ALA A 187 5.65 -11.81 4.31
C ALA A 187 6.17 -13.20 3.92
N GLY A 188 6.58 -14.01 4.91
CA GLY A 188 7.00 -15.40 4.68
C GLY A 188 5.87 -16.26 4.11
N ILE A 189 4.68 -16.19 4.70
CA ILE A 189 3.50 -16.96 4.25
C ILE A 189 3.07 -16.51 2.85
N LEU A 190 2.89 -15.21 2.62
CA LEU A 190 2.45 -14.69 1.33
C LEU A 190 3.52 -14.88 0.24
N GLY A 191 4.81 -14.82 0.63
CA GLY A 191 5.94 -15.09 -0.26
C GLY A 191 5.93 -16.50 -0.84
N MET A 192 5.46 -17.51 -0.09
CA MET A 192 5.34 -18.89 -0.59
C MET A 192 4.36 -19.00 -1.77
N PHE A 193 3.39 -18.11 -1.86
CA PHE A 193 2.38 -18.08 -2.93
C PHE A 193 2.74 -17.12 -4.06
N SER A 194 3.84 -16.35 -3.93
CA SER A 194 4.27 -15.44 -4.98
C SER A 194 5.16 -16.15 -6.02
N SER A 195 5.11 -15.68 -7.28
CA SER A 195 5.96 -16.19 -8.36
C SER A 195 7.46 -15.95 -8.09
N ASP A 196 7.78 -14.95 -7.27
CA ASP A 196 9.16 -14.58 -6.92
C ASP A 196 9.84 -15.62 -6.01
N ALA A 197 9.06 -16.41 -5.26
CA ALA A 197 9.58 -17.52 -4.44
C ALA A 197 10.21 -18.64 -5.29
N ARG A 198 9.80 -18.80 -6.55
CA ARG A 198 10.33 -19.79 -7.48
C ARG A 198 11.74 -19.45 -8.01
N ALA A 199 12.17 -18.20 -7.84
CA ALA A 199 13.49 -17.72 -8.27
C ALA A 199 14.62 -18.01 -7.28
N GLY A 200 14.37 -18.77 -6.20
CA GLY A 200 15.41 -19.15 -5.22
C GLY A 200 15.90 -18.00 -4.35
N SER A 201 15.19 -16.86 -4.33
CA SER A 201 15.49 -15.78 -3.41
C SER A 201 15.10 -16.22 -1.99
N ALA A 202 16.05 -16.12 -1.06
CA ALA A 202 15.78 -16.20 0.37
C ALA A 202 14.61 -15.24 0.69
N ILE A 203 13.74 -15.62 1.65
CA ILE A 203 12.60 -14.81 2.10
C ILE A 203 13.10 -13.37 2.29
N ALA A 204 12.73 -12.49 1.36
CA ALA A 204 13.12 -11.08 1.46
C ALA A 204 12.41 -10.51 2.69
N LEU A 205 13.19 -9.93 3.61
CA LEU A 205 12.63 -9.22 4.74
C LEU A 205 11.64 -8.15 4.23
N PRO A 206 10.47 -8.01 4.85
CA PRO A 206 9.49 -7.02 4.41
C PRO A 206 10.08 -5.62 4.54
N VAL A 207 10.05 -4.89 3.44
CA VAL A 207 10.48 -3.48 3.41
C VAL A 207 9.29 -2.62 3.84
N LEU A 208 9.52 -1.76 4.84
CA LEU A 208 8.53 -0.77 5.24
C LEU A 208 8.45 0.33 4.16
N THR A 209 7.36 0.33 3.41
CA THR A 209 7.08 1.34 2.39
C THR A 209 6.32 2.53 2.98
N LEU A 210 6.29 3.69 2.30
CA LEU A 210 5.48 4.83 2.75
C LEU A 210 3.99 4.46 2.93
N PRO A 211 3.32 3.80 1.98
CA PRO A 211 1.98 3.27 2.23
C PRO A 211 1.94 2.25 3.38
N GLY A 212 3.02 1.50 3.63
CA GLY A 212 3.12 0.60 4.79
C GLY A 212 3.05 1.35 6.12
N ILE A 213 3.65 2.54 6.22
CA ILE A 213 3.50 3.42 7.39
C ILE A 213 2.03 3.82 7.58
N ALA A 214 1.32 4.15 6.50
CA ALA A 214 -0.12 4.41 6.57
C ALA A 214 -0.89 3.16 7.03
N GLY A 215 -0.46 1.96 6.61
CA GLY A 215 -1.00 0.68 7.08
C GLY A 215 -0.84 0.48 8.59
N ILE A 216 0.31 0.89 9.17
CA ILE A 216 0.52 0.89 10.63
C ILE A 216 -0.51 1.80 11.32
N ALA A 217 -0.59 3.05 10.88
CA ALA A 217 -1.50 4.03 11.47
C ALA A 217 -2.97 3.58 11.37
N LEU A 218 -3.36 2.98 10.24
CA LEU A 218 -4.70 2.43 10.08
C LEU A 218 -4.94 1.21 10.97
N SER A 219 -3.97 0.30 11.10
CA SER A 219 -4.09 -0.88 11.96
C SER A 219 -4.24 -0.49 13.43
N ILE A 220 -3.61 0.61 13.87
CA ILE A 220 -3.81 1.21 15.20
C ILE A 220 -5.27 1.64 15.38
N GLY A 221 -5.85 2.35 14.41
CA GLY A 221 -7.26 2.74 14.44
C GLY A 221 -8.20 1.54 14.53
N MET A 222 -7.97 0.51 13.70
CA MET A 222 -8.77 -0.73 13.70
C MET A 222 -8.56 -1.58 14.96
N ALA A 223 -7.40 -1.49 15.61
CA ALA A 223 -7.17 -2.18 16.88
C ALA A 223 -8.09 -1.65 17.98
N VAL A 224 -8.32 -0.34 17.96
CA VAL A 224 -9.27 0.31 18.89
C VAL A 224 -10.72 -0.09 18.60
N ASP A 225 -11.12 -0.19 17.31
CA ASP A 225 -12.46 -0.61 16.92
C ASP A 225 -12.87 -1.93 17.58
N THR A 226 -11.95 -2.90 17.59
CA THR A 226 -12.17 -4.22 18.22
C THR A 226 -12.45 -4.09 19.70
N ASN A 227 -11.64 -3.31 20.42
CA ASN A 227 -11.81 -3.10 21.85
C ASN A 227 -13.10 -2.34 22.17
N VAL A 228 -13.44 -1.31 21.39
CA VAL A 228 -14.71 -0.58 21.52
C VAL A 228 -15.90 -1.53 21.39
N LEU A 229 -15.89 -2.41 20.37
CA LEU A 229 -16.96 -3.38 20.17
C LEU A 229 -17.15 -4.31 21.38
N ILE A 230 -16.04 -4.82 21.92
CA ILE A 230 -16.06 -5.69 23.11
C ILE A 230 -16.56 -4.92 24.33
N PHE A 231 -16.07 -3.71 24.57
CA PHE A 231 -16.43 -2.92 25.77
C PHE A 231 -17.89 -2.47 25.75
N GLU A 232 -18.44 -2.11 24.58
CA GLU A 232 -19.86 -1.79 24.50
C GLU A 232 -20.73 -3.03 24.77
N ARG A 233 -20.30 -4.24 24.35
CA ARG A 233 -21.00 -5.49 24.71
C ARG A 233 -20.90 -5.80 26.21
N ILE A 234 -19.73 -5.62 26.83
CA ILE A 234 -19.59 -5.76 28.29
C ILE A 234 -20.51 -4.77 29.02
N ARG A 235 -20.59 -3.52 28.54
CA ARG A 235 -21.51 -2.50 29.07
C ARG A 235 -22.98 -2.93 29.00
N GLU A 236 -23.41 -3.49 27.86
CA GLU A 236 -24.76 -4.03 27.68
C GLU A 236 -25.06 -5.13 28.71
N GLU A 237 -24.14 -6.08 28.90
CA GLU A 237 -24.29 -7.19 29.85
C GLU A 237 -24.33 -6.73 31.31
N ILE A 238 -23.53 -5.71 31.68
CA ILE A 238 -23.56 -5.09 33.01
C ILE A 238 -24.89 -4.38 33.24
N LYS A 239 -25.41 -3.62 32.25
CA LYS A 239 -26.74 -2.99 32.33
C LYS A 239 -27.84 -4.05 32.49
N GLY A 240 -27.66 -5.24 31.92
CA GLY A 240 -28.56 -6.40 32.08
C GLY A 240 -28.52 -7.06 33.46
N GLY A 241 -27.73 -6.55 34.42
CA GLY A 241 -27.68 -6.99 35.82
C GLY A 241 -26.82 -8.24 36.06
N LYS A 242 -25.98 -8.66 35.12
CA LYS A 242 -25.05 -9.78 35.32
C LYS A 242 -23.90 -9.42 36.25
N SER A 243 -23.31 -10.42 36.91
CA SER A 243 -22.08 -10.22 37.68
C SER A 243 -20.92 -9.78 36.77
N LEU A 244 -19.90 -9.13 37.33
CA LEU A 244 -18.77 -8.60 36.57
C LEU A 244 -18.11 -9.68 35.69
N LYS A 245 -17.76 -10.82 36.27
CA LYS A 245 -17.14 -11.94 35.55
C LYS A 245 -18.03 -12.45 34.41
N ALA A 246 -19.31 -12.68 34.69
CA ALA A 246 -20.27 -13.15 33.68
C ALA A 246 -20.50 -12.11 32.57
N SER A 247 -20.43 -10.81 32.88
CA SER A 247 -20.54 -9.73 31.89
C SER A 247 -19.33 -9.66 30.99
N ILE A 248 -18.11 -9.86 31.51
CA ILE A 248 -16.88 -9.92 30.73
C ILE A 248 -16.93 -11.13 29.78
N ASP A 249 -17.14 -12.35 30.30
CA ASP A 249 -17.19 -13.56 29.49
C ASP A 249 -18.26 -13.47 28.38
N ALA A 250 -19.47 -13.02 28.73
CA ALA A 250 -20.55 -12.85 27.77
C ALA A 250 -20.26 -11.75 26.73
N GLY A 251 -19.64 -10.64 27.14
CA GLY A 251 -19.27 -9.53 26.28
C GLY A 251 -18.26 -9.96 25.22
N PHE A 252 -17.17 -10.64 25.62
CA PHE A 252 -16.18 -11.18 24.71
C PHE A 252 -16.77 -12.24 23.77
N ALA A 253 -17.54 -13.21 24.30
CA ALA A 253 -18.15 -14.26 23.49
C ALA A 253 -19.12 -13.71 22.42
N ARG A 254 -19.92 -12.70 22.76
CA ARG A 254 -20.86 -12.08 21.81
C ARG A 254 -20.19 -11.16 20.80
N ALA A 255 -19.12 -10.46 21.21
CA ALA A 255 -18.39 -9.58 20.29
C ALA A 255 -17.53 -10.38 19.30
N PHE A 256 -17.06 -11.58 19.68
CA PHE A 256 -16.07 -12.34 18.91
C PHE A 256 -16.49 -12.57 17.46
N ALA A 257 -17.74 -12.97 17.22
CA ALA A 257 -18.21 -13.24 15.86
C ALA A 257 -18.10 -12.00 14.95
N ALA A 258 -18.57 -10.84 15.42
CA ALA A 258 -18.50 -9.60 14.65
C ALA A 258 -17.05 -9.12 14.47
N VAL A 259 -16.20 -9.24 15.49
CA VAL A 259 -14.76 -8.95 15.41
C VAL A 259 -14.08 -9.83 14.38
N PHE A 260 -14.31 -11.13 14.43
CA PHE A 260 -13.72 -12.08 13.48
C PHE A 260 -14.16 -11.79 12.04
N ASP A 261 -15.46 -11.58 11.84
CA ASP A 261 -16.05 -11.29 10.52
C ASP A 261 -15.43 -10.03 9.90
N SER A 262 -15.25 -8.97 10.69
CA SER A 262 -14.66 -7.72 10.22
C SER A 262 -13.18 -7.87 9.82
N HIS A 263 -12.41 -8.64 10.61
CA HIS A 263 -11.00 -8.89 10.30
C HIS A 263 -10.85 -9.74 9.05
N VAL A 264 -11.63 -10.81 8.90
CA VAL A 264 -11.61 -11.68 7.71
C VAL A 264 -11.96 -10.87 6.46
N ALA A 265 -12.98 -10.02 6.52
CA ALA A 265 -13.37 -9.15 5.41
C ALA A 265 -12.22 -8.26 4.92
N THR A 266 -11.55 -7.57 5.86
CA THR A 266 -10.43 -6.69 5.55
C THR A 266 -9.19 -7.46 5.11
N ILE A 267 -8.90 -8.62 5.70
CA ILE A 267 -7.78 -9.49 5.28
C ILE A 267 -8.00 -10.00 3.85
N LEU A 268 -9.21 -10.37 3.46
CA LEU A 268 -9.51 -10.80 2.08
C LEU A 268 -9.16 -9.72 1.05
N THR A 269 -9.58 -8.48 1.29
CA THR A 269 -9.24 -7.36 0.40
C THR A 269 -7.74 -7.06 0.40
N ALA A 270 -7.08 -7.17 1.56
CA ALA A 270 -5.63 -6.97 1.67
C ALA A 270 -4.82 -8.07 0.95
N VAL A 271 -5.27 -9.32 0.95
CA VAL A 271 -4.66 -10.41 0.18
C VAL A 271 -4.80 -10.16 -1.33
N ILE A 272 -5.96 -9.73 -1.79
CA ILE A 272 -6.14 -9.33 -3.19
C ILE A 272 -5.19 -8.18 -3.56
N MET A 273 -5.06 -7.19 -2.69
CA MET A 273 -4.10 -6.09 -2.86
C MET A 273 -2.65 -6.57 -2.94
N PHE A 274 -2.27 -7.58 -2.15
CA PHE A 274 -0.94 -8.18 -2.23
C PHE A 274 -0.68 -8.86 -3.57
N ILE A 275 -1.67 -9.59 -4.08
CA ILE A 275 -1.54 -10.35 -5.34
C ILE A 275 -1.44 -9.43 -6.55
N PHE A 276 -2.29 -8.41 -6.62
CA PHE A 276 -2.41 -7.54 -7.80
C PHE A 276 -1.67 -6.21 -7.67
N GLY A 277 -1.27 -5.81 -6.47
CA GLY A 277 -0.56 -4.56 -6.20
C GLY A 277 0.90 -4.58 -6.67
N SER A 278 1.44 -3.40 -6.93
CA SER A 278 2.87 -3.16 -7.15
C SER A 278 3.64 -3.01 -5.83
N GLY A 279 4.97 -2.90 -5.86
CA GLY A 279 5.86 -2.88 -4.70
C GLY A 279 5.37 -2.11 -3.46
N PRO A 280 5.06 -0.80 -3.55
CA PRO A 280 4.58 -0.04 -2.40
C PRO A 280 3.25 -0.54 -1.83
N VAL A 281 2.31 -0.97 -2.70
CA VAL A 281 0.99 -1.48 -2.29
C VAL A 281 1.10 -2.87 -1.66
N ARG A 282 2.04 -3.72 -2.12
CA ARG A 282 2.33 -5.01 -1.47
C ARG A 282 2.85 -4.82 -0.05
N GLY A 283 3.76 -3.85 0.17
CA GLY A 283 4.26 -3.51 1.50
C GLY A 283 3.13 -3.07 2.45
N TYR A 284 2.22 -2.23 1.96
CA TYR A 284 1.01 -1.84 2.67
C TYR A 284 0.14 -3.05 3.06
N SER A 285 -0.11 -3.96 2.12
CA SER A 285 -0.94 -5.14 2.35
C SER A 285 -0.35 -6.05 3.44
N ILE A 286 0.97 -6.29 3.43
CA ILE A 286 1.66 -7.08 4.46
C ILE A 286 1.47 -6.43 5.83
N THR A 287 1.69 -5.12 5.93
CA THR A 287 1.57 -4.37 7.19
C THR A 287 0.13 -4.43 7.73
N LEU A 288 -0.85 -4.26 6.86
CA LEU A 288 -2.27 -4.30 7.21
C LEU A 288 -2.69 -5.70 7.71
N ILE A 289 -2.34 -6.76 6.99
CA ILE A 289 -2.66 -8.14 7.38
C ILE A 289 -1.99 -8.49 8.71
N ALA A 290 -0.70 -8.14 8.88
CA ALA A 290 0.03 -8.38 10.11
C ALA A 290 -0.63 -7.66 11.30
N GLY A 291 -0.96 -6.37 11.14
CA GLY A 291 -1.64 -5.58 12.17
C GLY A 291 -2.98 -6.17 12.58
N LEU A 292 -3.79 -6.62 11.60
CA LEU A 292 -5.11 -7.24 11.87
C LEU A 292 -5.00 -8.58 12.60
N LEU A 293 -4.07 -9.46 12.21
CA LEU A 293 -3.87 -10.75 12.87
C LEU A 293 -3.39 -10.57 14.31
N ILE A 294 -2.44 -9.65 14.53
CA ILE A 294 -1.95 -9.34 15.88
C ILE A 294 -3.07 -8.70 16.70
N ASN A 295 -3.86 -7.81 16.09
CA ASN A 295 -4.99 -7.18 16.77
C ASN A 295 -6.01 -8.21 17.26
N LEU A 296 -6.35 -9.18 16.43
CA LEU A 296 -7.26 -10.26 16.83
C LEU A 296 -6.73 -10.97 18.08
N TYR A 297 -5.43 -11.25 18.15
CA TYR A 297 -4.81 -11.85 19.31
C TYR A 297 -4.81 -10.92 20.53
N THR A 298 -4.34 -9.68 20.38
CA THR A 298 -4.17 -8.75 21.50
C THR A 298 -5.50 -8.28 22.08
N ALA A 299 -6.46 -7.94 21.22
CA ALA A 299 -7.76 -7.44 21.66
C ALA A 299 -8.66 -8.56 22.21
N VAL A 300 -8.61 -9.77 21.66
CA VAL A 300 -9.49 -10.86 22.13
C VAL A 300 -8.85 -11.64 23.29
N THR A 301 -7.58 -12.03 23.16
CA THR A 301 -6.94 -12.91 24.13
C THR A 301 -6.32 -12.14 25.29
N VAL A 302 -5.45 -11.17 24.97
CA VAL A 302 -4.71 -10.45 26.02
C VAL A 302 -5.63 -9.56 26.83
N THR A 303 -6.51 -8.79 26.17
CA THR A 303 -7.46 -7.90 26.86
C THR A 303 -8.44 -8.72 27.71
N HIS A 304 -8.94 -9.87 27.22
CA HIS A 304 -9.80 -10.75 28.02
C HIS A 304 -9.09 -11.24 29.27
N MET A 305 -7.87 -11.75 29.14
CA MET A 305 -7.06 -12.21 30.28
C MET A 305 -6.86 -11.08 31.32
N CYS A 306 -6.55 -9.87 30.87
CA CYS A 306 -6.39 -8.72 31.78
C CYS A 306 -7.70 -8.36 32.50
N HIS A 307 -8.84 -8.39 31.82
CA HIS A 307 -10.15 -8.16 32.44
C HIS A 307 -10.49 -9.24 33.48
N MET A 308 -10.21 -10.49 33.18
CA MET A 308 -10.45 -11.60 34.12
C MET A 308 -9.58 -11.50 35.37
N LEU A 309 -8.29 -11.13 35.24
CA LEU A 309 -7.41 -10.90 36.38
C LEU A 309 -7.92 -9.78 37.29
N ILE A 310 -8.48 -8.71 36.71
CA ILE A 310 -9.11 -7.63 37.49
C ILE A 310 -10.38 -8.14 38.17
N ALA A 311 -11.23 -8.88 37.45
CA ALA A 311 -12.48 -9.42 38.00
C ALA A 311 -12.25 -10.42 39.16
N GLU A 312 -11.16 -11.18 39.11
CA GLU A 312 -10.78 -12.10 40.19
C GLU A 312 -10.29 -11.36 41.44
N ARG A 313 -9.59 -10.23 41.26
CA ARG A 313 -9.09 -9.43 42.41
C ARG A 313 -10.15 -8.55 43.02
N THR A 314 -11.06 -8.00 42.21
CA THR A 314 -12.06 -7.02 42.68
C THR A 314 -13.37 -7.25 41.97
N ASN A 315 -14.34 -7.87 42.61
CA ASN A 315 -15.69 -8.06 42.06
C ASN A 315 -16.52 -6.75 42.02
N LYS A 316 -15.88 -5.60 41.85
CA LYS A 316 -16.52 -4.28 41.83
C LYS A 316 -16.88 -3.85 40.42
N VAL A 317 -18.15 -3.97 40.05
CA VAL A 317 -18.70 -3.46 38.76
C VAL A 317 -18.39 -1.97 38.53
N SER A 318 -18.24 -1.20 39.61
CA SER A 318 -17.93 0.24 39.55
C SER A 318 -16.59 0.56 38.89
N LEU A 319 -15.63 -0.39 38.88
CA LEU A 319 -14.34 -0.24 38.17
C LEU A 319 -14.49 -0.23 36.66
N MET A 320 -15.52 -0.87 36.11
CA MET A 320 -15.79 -0.95 34.68
C MET A 320 -16.75 0.15 34.19
N LYS A 321 -16.87 1.27 34.98
CA LYS A 321 -17.62 2.42 34.50
C LYS A 321 -16.96 3.00 33.25
N MET A 322 -17.79 3.40 32.30
CA MET A 322 -17.38 4.01 31.02
C MET A 322 -18.21 5.28 30.83
N PHE A 323 -17.63 6.31 30.25
CA PHE A 323 -18.41 7.49 29.88
C PHE A 323 -19.41 7.15 28.77
N SER A 324 -20.54 7.85 28.75
CA SER A 324 -21.53 7.78 27.68
C SER A 324 -21.77 9.20 27.20
N ILE A 325 -21.08 9.59 26.11
CA ILE A 325 -21.24 10.92 25.51
C ILE A 325 -22.51 10.96 24.66
N ILE A 326 -22.82 9.85 23.97
CA ILE A 326 -24.00 9.74 23.12
C ILE A 326 -25.05 8.97 23.92
N PRO A 327 -26.15 9.63 24.38
CA PRO A 327 -27.24 8.93 25.05
C PRO A 327 -27.97 8.01 24.09
N GLU A 328 -28.89 7.21 24.61
CA GLU A 328 -29.79 6.40 23.78
C GLU A 328 -30.58 7.33 22.85
N THR A 329 -30.41 7.17 21.54
CA THR A 329 -31.03 8.00 20.53
C THR A 329 -32.29 7.31 19.99
N ASN A 330 -33.20 8.11 19.47
CA ASN A 330 -34.39 7.61 18.79
C ASN A 330 -34.66 8.42 17.51
N PHE A 331 -33.64 8.50 16.64
CA PHE A 331 -33.77 9.19 15.36
C PHE A 331 -34.48 8.30 14.34
N ASP A 332 -35.34 8.88 13.52
CA ASP A 332 -35.93 8.17 12.36
C ASP A 332 -34.98 8.26 11.14
N PHE A 333 -34.01 7.35 11.08
CA PHE A 333 -33.07 7.23 9.97
C PHE A 333 -33.78 6.69 8.71
N ILE A 334 -34.59 5.65 8.89
CA ILE A 334 -35.24 4.96 7.79
C ILE A 334 -36.33 5.83 7.15
N GLY A 335 -36.96 6.74 7.88
CA GLY A 335 -37.93 7.69 7.29
C GLY A 335 -37.34 8.61 6.24
N LYS A 336 -36.06 8.97 6.39
CA LYS A 336 -35.36 9.92 5.52
C LYS A 336 -34.55 9.26 4.39
N TRP A 337 -34.57 7.92 4.26
CA TRP A 337 -33.70 7.18 3.36
C TRP A 337 -33.77 7.62 1.89
N LYS A 338 -34.97 7.99 1.38
CA LYS A 338 -35.16 8.40 -0.02
C LYS A 338 -34.39 9.68 -0.35
N TRP A 339 -34.43 10.66 0.55
CA TRP A 339 -33.71 11.92 0.38
C TRP A 339 -32.20 11.74 0.47
N MET A 340 -31.76 10.91 1.43
CA MET A 340 -30.35 10.59 1.63
C MET A 340 -29.80 9.79 0.44
N LEU A 341 -30.49 8.73 0.00
CA LEU A 341 -30.10 7.96 -1.18
C LEU A 341 -30.11 8.82 -2.45
N GLY A 342 -31.13 9.67 -2.64
CA GLY A 342 -31.20 10.59 -3.78
C GLY A 342 -30.04 11.59 -3.79
N GLY A 343 -29.69 12.15 -2.63
CA GLY A 343 -28.58 13.09 -2.49
C GLY A 343 -27.24 12.47 -2.85
N THR A 344 -26.93 11.29 -2.30
CA THR A 344 -25.65 10.60 -2.62
C THR A 344 -25.60 10.08 -4.05
N PHE A 345 -26.71 9.61 -4.59
CA PHE A 345 -26.80 9.24 -6.00
C PHE A 345 -26.53 10.43 -6.91
N ALA A 346 -27.06 11.61 -6.59
CA ALA A 346 -26.75 12.83 -7.32
C ALA A 346 -25.24 13.17 -7.25
N VAL A 347 -24.61 13.03 -6.08
CA VAL A 347 -23.15 13.23 -5.93
C VAL A 347 -22.38 12.24 -6.81
N VAL A 348 -22.75 10.96 -6.82
CA VAL A 348 -22.12 9.96 -7.71
C VAL A 348 -22.27 10.39 -9.17
N VAL A 349 -23.49 10.67 -9.62
CA VAL A 349 -23.75 11.02 -11.02
C VAL A 349 -22.96 12.26 -11.44
N VAL A 350 -22.98 13.31 -10.63
CA VAL A 350 -22.27 14.56 -10.94
C VAL A 350 -20.75 14.36 -10.96
N SER A 351 -20.19 13.70 -9.93
CA SER A 351 -18.74 13.48 -9.86
C SER A 351 -18.22 12.61 -11.01
N TRP A 352 -18.95 11.55 -11.36
CA TRP A 352 -18.58 10.69 -12.48
C TRP A 352 -18.81 11.34 -13.84
N ALA A 353 -19.86 12.13 -14.02
CA ALA A 353 -20.08 12.91 -15.25
C ALA A 353 -18.93 13.92 -15.48
N LEU A 354 -18.50 14.62 -14.42
CA LEU A 354 -17.35 15.52 -14.49
C LEU A 354 -16.05 14.76 -14.76
N MET A 355 -15.82 13.63 -14.10
CA MET A 355 -14.64 12.78 -14.32
C MET A 355 -14.59 12.27 -15.77
N ILE A 356 -15.70 11.78 -16.32
CA ILE A 356 -15.79 11.34 -17.72
C ILE A 356 -15.55 12.52 -18.67
N GLY A 357 -16.17 13.68 -18.41
CA GLY A 357 -15.97 14.89 -19.19
C GLY A 357 -14.53 15.40 -19.21
N HIS A 358 -13.82 15.32 -18.08
CA HIS A 358 -12.38 15.61 -18.00
C HIS A 358 -11.57 14.57 -18.76
N GLY A 359 -11.86 13.29 -18.59
CA GLY A 359 -11.16 12.20 -19.26
C GLY A 359 -11.33 12.17 -20.79
N MET A 360 -12.44 12.68 -21.30
CA MET A 360 -12.66 12.86 -22.75
C MET A 360 -11.77 13.98 -23.34
N LYS A 361 -11.48 15.01 -22.54
CA LYS A 361 -10.60 16.12 -22.94
C LYS A 361 -9.12 15.74 -22.78
N ASP A 362 -8.79 15.19 -21.62
CA ASP A 362 -7.41 14.79 -21.28
C ASP A 362 -7.43 13.59 -20.31
N LYS A 363 -6.95 12.44 -20.80
CA LYS A 363 -6.86 11.21 -19.98
C LYS A 363 -5.91 11.36 -18.79
N SER A 364 -4.88 12.21 -18.90
CA SER A 364 -3.89 12.44 -17.85
C SER A 364 -4.47 13.21 -16.66
N SER A 365 -5.60 13.90 -16.85
CA SER A 365 -6.32 14.60 -15.78
C SER A 365 -7.07 13.64 -14.84
N VAL A 366 -7.44 12.45 -15.34
CA VAL A 366 -8.18 11.44 -14.57
C VAL A 366 -7.24 10.37 -14.02
N PHE A 367 -6.30 9.91 -14.84
CA PHE A 367 -5.39 8.82 -14.48
C PHE A 367 -4.00 9.33 -14.15
N GLY A 368 -3.39 8.74 -13.12
CA GLY A 368 -1.98 8.95 -12.81
C GLY A 368 -1.06 8.27 -13.83
N VAL A 369 0.24 8.57 -13.76
CA VAL A 369 1.26 7.96 -14.63
C VAL A 369 1.34 6.44 -14.48
N ASP A 370 0.95 5.91 -13.33
CA ASP A 370 0.81 4.47 -13.10
C ASP A 370 -0.05 3.79 -14.17
N PHE A 371 -1.03 4.49 -14.75
CA PHE A 371 -2.00 3.95 -15.69
C PHE A 371 -1.90 4.53 -17.10
N THR A 372 -1.38 5.75 -17.24
CA THR A 372 -1.16 6.38 -18.56
C THR A 372 0.19 6.04 -19.16
N GLY A 373 1.14 5.67 -18.32
CA GLY A 373 2.55 5.69 -18.68
C GLY A 373 3.08 7.13 -18.75
N GLY A 374 4.36 7.29 -18.98
CA GLY A 374 5.04 8.57 -19.06
C GLY A 374 5.87 8.89 -17.82
N THR A 375 6.24 10.15 -17.68
CA THR A 375 7.03 10.67 -16.56
C THR A 375 6.26 11.72 -15.78
N GLN A 376 6.22 11.58 -14.47
CA GLN A 376 5.74 12.61 -13.55
C GLN A 376 6.92 13.18 -12.77
N LEU A 377 7.07 14.50 -12.85
CA LEU A 377 8.04 15.24 -12.05
C LEU A 377 7.30 16.03 -10.98
N THR A 378 7.76 15.88 -9.75
CA THR A 378 7.32 16.69 -8.61
C THR A 378 8.44 17.63 -8.25
N MET A 379 8.18 18.94 -8.33
CA MET A 379 9.19 19.97 -8.14
C MET A 379 8.78 20.96 -7.06
N SER A 380 9.72 21.34 -6.21
CA SER A 380 9.56 22.53 -5.36
C SER A 380 10.03 23.77 -6.11
N PHE A 381 9.59 24.92 -5.65
CA PHE A 381 10.00 26.22 -6.20
C PHE A 381 10.13 27.25 -5.08
N GLU A 382 10.99 28.24 -5.26
CA GLU A 382 11.17 29.34 -4.31
C GLU A 382 10.16 30.48 -4.58
N ALA A 383 9.94 30.79 -5.85
CA ALA A 383 8.93 31.75 -6.30
C ALA A 383 7.89 31.05 -7.17
N LYS A 384 6.60 31.28 -6.89
CA LYS A 384 5.49 30.64 -7.63
C LYS A 384 5.44 31.16 -9.06
N PRO A 385 5.68 30.31 -10.07
CA PRO A 385 5.54 30.70 -11.47
C PRO A 385 4.05 30.70 -11.89
N GLU A 386 3.73 31.43 -12.93
CA GLU A 386 2.42 31.30 -13.59
C GLU A 386 2.34 30.01 -14.41
N ILE A 387 1.20 29.32 -14.34
CA ILE A 387 0.97 28.05 -15.07
C ILE A 387 1.19 28.22 -16.57
N ASP A 388 0.69 29.31 -17.14
CA ASP A 388 0.81 29.59 -18.57
C ASP A 388 2.26 29.85 -18.98
N SER A 389 3.06 30.50 -18.11
CA SER A 389 4.49 30.67 -18.33
C SER A 389 5.22 29.32 -18.37
N VAL A 390 4.92 28.42 -17.40
CA VAL A 390 5.49 27.07 -17.37
C VAL A 390 5.07 26.29 -18.63
N ARG A 391 3.79 26.35 -19.00
CA ARG A 391 3.26 25.68 -20.19
C ARG A 391 3.93 26.15 -21.47
N ASN A 392 4.04 27.47 -21.65
CA ASN A 392 4.65 28.07 -22.84
C ASN A 392 6.13 27.68 -22.98
N VAL A 393 6.86 27.61 -21.85
CA VAL A 393 8.26 27.17 -21.84
C VAL A 393 8.39 25.70 -22.26
N LEU A 394 7.54 24.83 -21.71
CA LEU A 394 7.59 23.41 -22.00
C LEU A 394 7.15 23.10 -23.44
N THR A 395 6.06 23.70 -23.91
CA THR A 395 5.59 23.51 -25.30
C THR A 395 6.55 24.14 -26.31
N GLY A 396 7.12 25.31 -25.99
CA GLY A 396 8.18 25.95 -26.81
C GLY A 396 9.47 25.15 -26.84
N GLY A 397 9.72 24.30 -25.84
CA GLY A 397 10.82 23.34 -25.79
C GLY A 397 10.55 22.01 -26.52
N GLY A 398 9.39 21.87 -27.17
CA GLY A 398 9.03 20.68 -27.96
C GLY A 398 8.26 19.59 -27.18
N ILE A 399 7.91 19.82 -25.91
CA ILE A 399 7.12 18.89 -25.10
C ILE A 399 5.66 19.00 -25.53
N LYS A 400 5.06 17.88 -25.90
CA LYS A 400 3.67 17.83 -26.36
C LYS A 400 2.72 17.66 -25.17
N ASP A 401 1.73 18.55 -25.08
CA ASP A 401 0.62 18.46 -24.10
C ASP A 401 1.04 18.17 -22.64
N PRO A 402 1.96 18.99 -22.03
CA PRO A 402 2.34 18.78 -20.65
C PRO A 402 1.16 19.05 -19.72
N SER A 403 0.85 18.09 -18.84
CA SER A 403 -0.12 18.33 -17.76
C SER A 403 0.57 18.98 -16.58
N ILE A 404 0.13 20.19 -16.23
CA ILE A 404 0.77 21.03 -15.21
C ILE A 404 -0.23 21.34 -14.12
N GLN A 405 0.11 21.03 -12.87
CA GLN A 405 -0.77 21.26 -11.71
C GLN A 405 0.06 21.78 -10.52
N PHE A 406 -0.52 22.73 -9.77
CA PHE A 406 -0.02 23.08 -8.45
C PHE A 406 -0.77 22.28 -7.38
N GLN A 407 -0.03 21.67 -6.49
CA GLN A 407 -0.59 20.95 -5.35
C GLN A 407 -0.10 21.63 -4.06
N LYS A 408 -1.04 21.96 -3.16
CA LYS A 408 -0.67 22.49 -1.84
C LYS A 408 -0.15 21.35 -0.97
N SER A 409 1.06 21.49 -0.42
CA SER A 409 1.54 20.62 0.63
C SER A 409 0.83 21.00 1.93
N MET A 410 0.19 20.05 2.60
CA MET A 410 -0.42 20.27 3.93
C MET A 410 0.58 20.02 5.08
N ALA A 411 1.79 19.55 4.80
CA ALA A 411 2.84 19.43 5.80
C ALA A 411 3.28 20.81 6.31
N ALA A 412 3.69 20.85 7.56
CA ALA A 412 4.06 22.08 8.27
C ALA A 412 5.03 22.96 7.46
N GLY A 413 4.50 24.07 6.93
CA GLY A 413 5.23 25.02 6.09
C GLY A 413 4.69 25.01 4.65
N THR A 414 3.45 25.42 4.47
CA THR A 414 2.67 25.72 3.25
C THR A 414 3.49 25.99 1.97
N ARG A 415 4.31 25.03 1.51
CA ARG A 415 4.95 25.14 0.21
C ARG A 415 4.08 24.42 -0.81
N GLU A 416 3.63 25.17 -1.81
CA GLU A 416 3.03 24.57 -3.01
C GLU A 416 4.12 23.81 -3.77
N ILE A 417 3.75 22.72 -4.41
CA ILE A 417 4.63 21.93 -5.29
C ILE A 417 4.06 21.95 -6.70
N LEU A 418 4.93 21.89 -7.68
CA LEU A 418 4.59 21.81 -9.09
C LEU A 418 4.66 20.35 -9.53
N LEU A 419 3.57 19.84 -10.07
CA LEU A 419 3.47 18.53 -10.71
C LEU A 419 3.46 18.75 -12.23
N VAL A 420 4.42 18.15 -12.92
CA VAL A 420 4.50 18.15 -14.38
C VAL A 420 4.45 16.70 -14.86
N LYS A 421 3.47 16.36 -15.70
CA LYS A 421 3.38 15.04 -16.35
C LYS A 421 3.66 15.21 -17.84
N VAL A 422 4.49 14.31 -18.38
CA VAL A 422 4.87 14.26 -19.80
C VAL A 422 4.77 12.81 -20.31
N ALA A 423 4.66 12.66 -21.62
CA ALA A 423 4.35 11.37 -22.23
C ALA A 423 5.54 10.39 -22.22
N THR A 424 6.79 10.89 -22.24
CA THR A 424 7.97 10.05 -22.38
C THR A 424 9.04 10.36 -21.33
N LEU A 425 9.93 9.40 -21.11
CA LEU A 425 11.09 9.55 -20.24
C LEU A 425 12.05 10.63 -20.73
N GLU A 426 12.21 10.75 -22.06
CA GLU A 426 13.11 11.73 -22.64
C GLU A 426 12.58 13.17 -22.46
N GLU A 427 11.28 13.37 -22.66
CA GLU A 427 10.63 14.63 -22.32
C GLU A 427 10.80 14.98 -20.84
N GLY A 428 10.70 13.99 -19.94
CA GLY A 428 10.93 14.19 -18.51
C GLY A 428 12.31 14.77 -18.20
N LYS A 429 13.37 14.26 -18.82
CA LYS A 429 14.73 14.80 -18.66
C LYS A 429 14.87 16.24 -19.18
N GLN A 430 14.11 16.59 -20.22
CA GLN A 430 14.13 17.93 -20.80
C GLN A 430 13.39 18.94 -19.92
N VAL A 431 12.32 18.54 -19.21
CA VAL A 431 11.52 19.42 -18.33
C VAL A 431 12.41 20.17 -17.34
N GLU A 432 13.25 19.44 -16.60
CA GLU A 432 14.12 20.01 -15.57
C GLU A 432 15.07 21.06 -16.17
N SER A 433 15.74 20.71 -17.25
CA SER A 433 16.69 21.60 -17.94
C SER A 433 16.02 22.84 -18.53
N LEU A 434 14.84 22.69 -19.14
CA LEU A 434 14.07 23.80 -19.72
C LEU A 434 13.59 24.78 -18.64
N LEU A 435 13.02 24.27 -17.54
CA LEU A 435 12.53 25.10 -16.46
C LEU A 435 13.66 25.82 -15.72
N ALA A 436 14.76 25.13 -15.44
CA ALA A 436 15.93 25.74 -14.81
C ALA A 436 16.57 26.86 -15.69
N THR A 437 16.57 26.65 -17.01
CA THR A 437 17.19 27.61 -17.95
C THR A 437 16.29 28.81 -18.28
N LYS A 438 14.99 28.56 -18.47
CA LYS A 438 14.04 29.56 -18.97
C LYS A 438 13.32 30.34 -17.87
N ILE A 439 13.18 29.75 -16.66
CA ILE A 439 12.54 30.40 -15.50
C ILE A 439 13.45 30.26 -14.27
N PRO A 440 14.69 30.76 -14.31
CA PRO A 440 15.66 30.60 -13.23
C PRO A 440 15.21 31.25 -11.91
N GLN A 441 14.41 32.33 -12.00
CA GLN A 441 13.87 33.01 -10.82
C GLN A 441 12.90 32.17 -9.99
N ALA A 442 12.34 31.10 -10.53
CA ALA A 442 11.45 30.22 -9.79
C ALA A 442 12.20 29.26 -8.86
N GLY A 443 13.52 29.06 -9.05
CA GLY A 443 14.33 28.22 -8.19
C GLY A 443 13.81 26.77 -8.10
N PHE A 444 13.52 26.15 -9.25
CA PHE A 444 12.99 24.79 -9.29
C PHE A 444 14.00 23.79 -8.77
N LYS A 445 13.52 22.88 -7.91
CA LYS A 445 14.29 21.72 -7.44
C LYS A 445 13.46 20.47 -7.62
N LEU A 446 14.01 19.48 -8.32
CA LEU A 446 13.37 18.16 -8.49
C LEU A 446 13.33 17.45 -7.15
N MET A 447 12.13 17.06 -6.73
CA MET A 447 11.87 16.32 -5.48
C MET A 447 11.64 14.84 -5.74
N GLN A 448 10.84 14.52 -6.76
CA GLN A 448 10.50 13.15 -7.11
C GLN A 448 10.29 13.04 -8.62
N GLN A 449 10.73 11.92 -9.18
CA GLN A 449 10.47 11.54 -10.56
C GLN A 449 9.97 10.11 -10.61
N ASP A 450 8.81 9.93 -11.22
CA ASP A 450 8.17 8.64 -11.44
C ASP A 450 8.09 8.40 -12.96
N ASP A 451 8.82 7.39 -13.44
CA ASP A 451 8.86 6.99 -14.83
C ASP A 451 8.16 5.65 -14.98
N VAL A 452 7.14 5.56 -15.82
CA VAL A 452 6.39 4.33 -16.09
C VAL A 452 6.30 4.11 -17.59
N GLY A 453 6.78 2.97 -18.05
CA GLY A 453 6.65 2.58 -19.46
C GLY A 453 5.19 2.36 -19.87
N PRO A 454 4.79 2.67 -21.11
CA PRO A 454 3.39 2.54 -21.57
C PRO A 454 2.83 1.13 -21.41
N GLN A 455 3.66 0.11 -21.62
CA GLN A 455 3.25 -1.31 -21.49
C GLN A 455 2.92 -1.65 -20.03
N ILE A 456 3.75 -1.18 -19.09
CA ILE A 456 3.53 -1.37 -17.65
C ILE A 456 2.30 -0.59 -17.18
N GLY A 457 2.11 0.64 -17.66
CA GLY A 457 0.91 1.42 -17.34
C GLY A 457 -0.37 0.67 -17.74
N GLN A 458 -0.38 0.04 -18.92
CA GLN A 458 -1.51 -0.78 -19.33
C GLN A 458 -1.68 -2.05 -18.46
N GLU A 459 -0.58 -2.71 -18.10
CA GLU A 459 -0.61 -3.88 -17.23
C GLU A 459 -1.13 -3.52 -15.82
N LEU A 460 -0.62 -2.44 -15.23
CA LEU A 460 -1.08 -1.95 -13.91
C LEU A 460 -2.57 -1.58 -13.94
N LYS A 461 -3.05 -0.99 -15.03
CA LYS A 461 -4.48 -0.69 -15.21
C LYS A 461 -5.34 -1.95 -15.17
N VAL A 462 -4.92 -2.99 -15.90
CA VAL A 462 -5.62 -4.28 -15.92
C VAL A 462 -5.56 -4.96 -14.55
N ARG A 463 -4.40 -4.95 -13.90
CA ARG A 463 -4.24 -5.49 -12.54
C ARG A 463 -5.12 -4.75 -11.52
N ALA A 464 -5.17 -3.42 -11.58
CA ALA A 464 -6.02 -2.60 -10.70
C ALA A 464 -7.52 -2.91 -10.91
N ALA A 465 -7.96 -3.05 -12.18
CA ALA A 465 -9.33 -3.43 -12.49
C ALA A 465 -9.68 -4.82 -11.92
N TRP A 466 -8.80 -5.81 -12.11
CA TRP A 466 -8.98 -7.14 -11.52
C TRP A 466 -8.96 -7.10 -9.99
N ALA A 467 -8.09 -6.31 -9.37
CA ALA A 467 -8.07 -6.15 -7.93
C ALA A 467 -9.41 -5.62 -7.39
N MET A 468 -9.98 -4.60 -8.04
CA MET A 468 -11.28 -4.05 -7.68
C MET A 468 -12.41 -5.06 -7.84
N ILE A 469 -12.45 -5.77 -8.98
CA ILE A 469 -13.48 -6.77 -9.25
C ILE A 469 -13.37 -7.95 -8.28
N LEU A 470 -12.17 -8.53 -8.14
CA LEU A 470 -11.96 -9.71 -7.30
C LEU A 470 -12.04 -9.36 -5.80
N GLY A 471 -11.58 -8.17 -5.38
CA GLY A 471 -11.74 -7.69 -4.02
C GLY A 471 -13.23 -7.54 -3.64
N THR A 472 -14.01 -6.91 -4.50
CA THR A 472 -15.46 -6.80 -4.31
C THR A 472 -16.14 -8.16 -4.35
N LEU A 473 -15.77 -9.03 -5.30
CA LEU A 473 -16.34 -10.37 -5.42
C LEU A 473 -16.01 -11.25 -4.21
N ALA A 474 -14.78 -11.24 -3.74
CA ALA A 474 -14.39 -11.97 -2.53
C ALA A 474 -15.21 -11.54 -1.33
N MET A 475 -15.45 -10.23 -1.21
CA MET A 475 -16.29 -9.66 -0.16
C MET A 475 -17.76 -10.09 -0.31
N VAL A 476 -18.30 -10.06 -1.53
CA VAL A 476 -19.67 -10.55 -1.84
C VAL A 476 -19.83 -12.01 -1.44
N ILE A 477 -18.88 -12.86 -1.85
CA ILE A 477 -18.87 -14.28 -1.53
C ILE A 477 -18.84 -14.49 -0.01
N TYR A 478 -17.95 -13.78 0.67
CA TYR A 478 -17.83 -13.86 2.14
C TYR A 478 -19.15 -13.49 2.83
N ILE A 479 -19.75 -12.36 2.46
CA ILE A 479 -21.03 -11.91 3.02
C ILE A 479 -22.15 -12.87 2.70
N ALA A 480 -22.19 -13.45 1.49
CA ALA A 480 -23.21 -14.43 1.10
C ALA A 480 -23.14 -15.73 1.93
N PHE A 481 -21.95 -16.16 2.33
CA PHE A 481 -21.79 -17.30 3.25
C PHE A 481 -22.16 -16.97 4.70
N ARG A 482 -21.93 -15.71 5.10
CA ARG A 482 -22.09 -15.28 6.50
C ARG A 482 -23.50 -14.79 6.81
N PHE A 483 -24.16 -14.16 5.84
CA PHE A 483 -25.47 -13.55 5.98
C PHE A 483 -26.45 -14.11 4.95
N GLU A 484 -27.75 -13.96 5.23
CA GLU A 484 -28.78 -14.25 4.26
C GLU A 484 -28.70 -13.29 3.06
N PHE A 485 -29.18 -13.76 1.92
CA PHE A 485 -29.04 -13.09 0.63
C PHE A 485 -29.48 -11.61 0.65
N GLY A 486 -30.58 -11.28 1.32
CA GLY A 486 -31.08 -9.90 1.39
C GLY A 486 -30.15 -8.94 2.12
N PHE A 487 -29.54 -9.41 3.22
CA PHE A 487 -28.51 -8.64 3.94
C PHE A 487 -27.23 -8.53 3.12
N GLY A 488 -26.84 -9.63 2.45
CA GLY A 488 -25.69 -9.64 1.54
C GLY A 488 -25.85 -8.62 0.41
N LEU A 489 -27.01 -8.56 -0.22
CA LEU A 489 -27.30 -7.60 -1.28
C LEU A 489 -27.19 -6.16 -0.78
N GLY A 490 -27.73 -5.85 0.40
CA GLY A 490 -27.61 -4.52 1.01
C GLY A 490 -26.16 -4.09 1.21
N ALA A 491 -25.33 -4.99 1.75
CA ALA A 491 -23.92 -4.72 1.98
C ALA A 491 -23.14 -4.51 0.68
N VAL A 492 -23.39 -5.32 -0.36
CA VAL A 492 -22.74 -5.20 -1.67
C VAL A 492 -23.05 -3.87 -2.33
N VAL A 493 -24.33 -3.46 -2.33
CA VAL A 493 -24.75 -2.18 -2.92
C VAL A 493 -24.10 -1.01 -2.19
N ALA A 494 -24.03 -1.06 -0.86
CA ALA A 494 -23.35 -0.04 -0.06
C ALA A 494 -21.84 0.02 -0.38
N THR A 495 -21.17 -1.12 -0.48
CA THR A 495 -19.74 -1.20 -0.79
C THR A 495 -19.41 -0.64 -2.18
N ILE A 496 -20.21 -0.96 -3.20
CA ILE A 496 -20.03 -0.41 -4.55
C ILE A 496 -20.27 1.11 -4.53
N HIS A 497 -21.30 1.57 -3.84
CA HIS A 497 -21.57 3.00 -3.66
C HIS A 497 -20.38 3.72 -3.02
N ASP A 498 -19.80 3.17 -1.95
CA ASP A 498 -18.69 3.78 -1.23
C ASP A 498 -17.44 3.90 -2.11
N ALA A 499 -17.14 2.86 -2.89
CA ALA A 499 -16.06 2.90 -3.87
C ALA A 499 -16.30 3.99 -4.94
N MET A 500 -17.52 4.08 -5.47
CA MET A 500 -17.88 5.08 -6.48
C MET A 500 -17.79 6.51 -5.94
N ILE A 501 -18.33 6.76 -4.76
CA ILE A 501 -18.24 8.10 -4.11
C ILE A 501 -16.80 8.46 -3.83
N THR A 502 -16.02 7.53 -3.28
CA THR A 502 -14.62 7.80 -2.94
C THR A 502 -13.82 8.21 -4.16
N ILE A 503 -13.91 7.43 -5.26
CA ILE A 503 -13.21 7.76 -6.51
C ILE A 503 -13.70 9.11 -7.06
N GLY A 504 -15.02 9.32 -7.10
CA GLY A 504 -15.60 10.54 -7.64
C GLY A 504 -15.21 11.79 -6.86
N ILE A 505 -15.28 11.75 -5.54
CA ILE A 505 -14.91 12.88 -4.67
C ILE A 505 -13.40 13.14 -4.71
N CYS A 506 -12.56 12.10 -4.69
CA CYS A 506 -11.11 12.27 -4.85
C CYS A 506 -10.78 12.99 -6.16
N HIS A 507 -11.44 12.61 -7.26
CA HIS A 507 -11.26 13.30 -8.53
C HIS A 507 -11.71 14.78 -8.49
N LEU A 508 -12.80 15.10 -7.82
CA LEU A 508 -13.26 16.49 -7.63
C LEU A 508 -12.26 17.34 -6.84
N PHE A 509 -11.52 16.73 -5.91
CA PHE A 509 -10.41 17.38 -5.19
C PHE A 509 -9.10 17.43 -5.98
N GLY A 510 -9.09 16.99 -7.24
CA GLY A 510 -7.93 17.04 -8.12
C GLY A 510 -6.93 15.90 -7.93
N PHE A 511 -7.33 14.81 -7.25
CA PHE A 511 -6.49 13.61 -7.13
C PHE A 511 -6.74 12.67 -8.31
N PRO A 512 -5.69 12.35 -9.09
CA PRO A 512 -5.79 11.38 -10.17
C PRO A 512 -5.93 9.96 -9.61
N ILE A 513 -6.49 9.07 -10.40
CA ILE A 513 -6.56 7.65 -10.07
C ILE A 513 -5.15 7.06 -10.20
N THR A 514 -4.54 6.69 -9.08
CA THR A 514 -3.22 6.04 -8.94
C THR A 514 -3.36 4.67 -8.31
N MET A 515 -2.31 3.84 -8.35
CA MET A 515 -2.30 2.56 -7.63
C MET A 515 -2.48 2.75 -6.12
N THR A 516 -1.97 3.84 -5.56
CA THR A 516 -2.12 4.19 -4.14
C THR A 516 -3.57 4.55 -3.80
N LEU A 517 -4.27 5.29 -4.68
CA LEU A 517 -5.68 5.59 -4.50
C LEU A 517 -6.54 4.32 -4.58
N ILE A 518 -6.26 3.43 -5.53
CA ILE A 518 -6.95 2.12 -5.65
C ILE A 518 -6.73 1.28 -4.39
N ALA A 519 -5.52 1.28 -3.82
CA ALA A 519 -5.26 0.59 -2.56
C ALA A 519 -6.11 1.18 -1.41
N GLY A 520 -6.26 2.50 -1.34
CA GLY A 520 -7.19 3.16 -0.42
C GLY A 520 -8.63 2.71 -0.61
N VAL A 521 -9.13 2.68 -1.85
CA VAL A 521 -10.51 2.23 -2.16
C VAL A 521 -10.73 0.76 -1.79
N LEU A 522 -9.77 -0.13 -2.10
CA LEU A 522 -9.86 -1.54 -1.69
C LEU A 522 -9.87 -1.71 -0.17
N THR A 523 -9.10 -0.88 0.54
CA THR A 523 -9.12 -0.88 2.01
C THR A 523 -10.47 -0.45 2.54
N ILE A 524 -11.10 0.56 1.93
CA ILE A 524 -12.42 1.03 2.32
C ILE A 524 -13.48 -0.03 2.05
N ILE A 525 -13.39 -0.79 0.97
CA ILE A 525 -14.29 -1.93 0.70
C ILE A 525 -14.29 -2.90 1.88
N GLY A 526 -13.11 -3.22 2.43
CA GLY A 526 -12.99 -4.06 3.63
C GLY A 526 -13.50 -3.36 4.90
N TYR A 527 -13.13 -2.10 5.09
CA TYR A 527 -13.44 -1.34 6.31
C TYR A 527 -14.93 -0.95 6.42
N SER A 528 -15.53 -0.42 5.35
CA SER A 528 -16.93 0.02 5.33
C SER A 528 -17.89 -1.14 5.61
N SER A 529 -17.55 -2.35 5.16
CA SER A 529 -18.35 -3.53 5.44
C SER A 529 -18.41 -3.90 6.92
N ASN A 530 -17.43 -3.46 7.74
CA ASN A 530 -17.44 -3.69 9.19
C ASN A 530 -18.65 -3.03 9.86
N ASP A 531 -18.92 -1.76 9.59
CA ASP A 531 -20.08 -1.05 10.14
C ASP A 531 -21.39 -1.69 9.68
N THR A 532 -21.46 -2.11 8.43
CA THR A 532 -22.64 -2.80 7.88
C THR A 532 -22.89 -4.14 8.57
N VAL A 533 -21.84 -4.93 8.80
CA VAL A 533 -21.92 -6.22 9.51
C VAL A 533 -22.43 -6.03 10.95
N ILE A 534 -21.92 -5.01 11.66
CA ILE A 534 -22.35 -4.70 13.03
C ILE A 534 -23.84 -4.36 13.09
N ILE A 535 -24.34 -3.52 12.17
CA ILE A 535 -25.75 -3.15 12.11
C ILE A 535 -26.61 -4.38 11.76
N PHE A 536 -26.19 -5.19 10.80
CA PHE A 536 -26.92 -6.38 10.37
C PHE A 536 -26.94 -7.47 11.43
N ASP A 537 -25.85 -7.66 12.16
CA ASP A 537 -25.81 -8.58 13.31
C ASP A 537 -26.82 -8.14 14.39
N ARG A 538 -26.90 -6.83 14.67
CA ARG A 538 -27.88 -6.28 15.62
C ARG A 538 -29.31 -6.44 15.13
N ILE A 539 -29.59 -6.22 13.84
CA ILE A 539 -30.92 -6.44 13.26
C ILE A 539 -31.32 -7.91 13.40
N ARG A 540 -30.40 -8.84 13.11
CA ARG A 540 -30.65 -10.28 13.27
C ARG A 540 -30.87 -10.70 14.73
N GLU A 541 -30.09 -10.14 15.65
CA GLU A 541 -30.28 -10.34 17.10
C GLU A 541 -31.68 -9.88 17.53
N ASN A 542 -32.11 -8.68 17.14
CA ASN A 542 -33.42 -8.15 17.44
C ASN A 542 -34.55 -8.93 16.75
N LEU A 543 -34.33 -9.44 15.53
CA LEU A 543 -35.29 -10.30 14.83
C LEU A 543 -35.54 -11.64 15.58
N ARG A 544 -34.49 -12.24 16.13
CA ARG A 544 -34.62 -13.48 16.93
C ARG A 544 -35.38 -13.26 18.24
N LEU A 545 -35.33 -12.06 18.80
CA LEU A 545 -36.04 -11.68 20.00
C LEU A 545 -37.45 -11.14 19.71
N TYR A 546 -37.79 -10.98 18.43
CA TYR A 546 -39.04 -10.38 17.98
C TYR A 546 -40.25 -11.25 18.34
N ARG A 547 -41.18 -10.66 19.11
CA ARG A 547 -42.44 -11.31 19.54
C ARG A 547 -43.70 -10.75 18.89
N GLY A 548 -43.56 -9.92 17.83
CA GLY A 548 -44.67 -9.21 17.20
C GLY A 548 -44.93 -7.84 17.82
N GLY A 549 -45.68 -6.99 17.11
CA GLY A 549 -46.09 -5.65 17.58
C GLY A 549 -45.33 -4.46 16.97
N GLN A 550 -44.18 -4.71 16.32
CA GLN A 550 -43.43 -3.67 15.58
C GLN A 550 -43.33 -4.05 14.10
N THR A 551 -43.23 -3.07 13.23
CA THR A 551 -42.92 -3.31 11.82
C THR A 551 -41.44 -3.61 11.64
N PHE A 552 -41.06 -4.32 10.57
CA PHE A 552 -39.64 -4.58 10.26
C PHE A 552 -38.85 -3.27 10.08
N LYS A 553 -39.49 -2.23 9.54
CA LYS A 553 -38.93 -0.89 9.46
C LYS A 553 -38.55 -0.32 10.84
N GLU A 554 -39.46 -0.41 11.80
CA GLU A 554 -39.23 0.08 13.17
C GLU A 554 -38.14 -0.71 13.88
N LEU A 555 -38.11 -2.04 13.68
CA LEU A 555 -37.07 -2.89 14.22
C LEU A 555 -35.67 -2.53 13.66
N CYS A 556 -35.56 -2.32 12.35
CA CYS A 556 -34.30 -1.87 11.74
C CYS A 556 -33.88 -0.49 12.25
N ASN A 557 -34.83 0.46 12.34
CA ASN A 557 -34.55 1.79 12.87
C ASN A 557 -34.09 1.74 14.33
N HIS A 558 -34.72 0.89 15.14
CA HIS A 558 -34.31 0.67 16.53
C HIS A 558 -32.89 0.08 16.62
N SER A 559 -32.59 -0.93 15.79
CA SER A 559 -31.27 -1.56 15.74
C SER A 559 -30.15 -0.57 15.35
N ILE A 560 -30.41 0.33 14.38
CA ILE A 560 -29.49 1.41 14.01
C ILE A 560 -29.23 2.33 15.21
N ASN A 561 -30.28 2.78 15.90
CA ASN A 561 -30.13 3.66 17.08
C ASN A 561 -29.33 2.98 18.20
N GLN A 562 -29.50 1.68 18.44
CA GLN A 562 -28.73 0.91 19.41
C GLN A 562 -27.25 0.81 19.07
N THR A 563 -26.90 0.77 17.79
CA THR A 563 -25.50 0.65 17.34
C THR A 563 -24.85 1.99 17.05
N LEU A 564 -25.61 3.09 17.00
CA LEU A 564 -25.14 4.41 16.56
C LEU A 564 -23.96 4.94 17.38
N SER A 565 -24.06 4.87 18.72
CA SER A 565 -22.97 5.33 19.60
C SER A 565 -21.67 4.60 19.32
N ARG A 566 -21.75 3.29 19.14
CA ARG A 566 -20.60 2.44 18.82
C ARG A 566 -20.01 2.81 17.45
N THR A 567 -20.82 2.82 16.40
CA THR A 567 -20.38 3.12 15.02
C THR A 567 -19.73 4.51 14.93
N LEU A 568 -20.30 5.52 15.57
CA LEU A 568 -19.71 6.86 15.59
C LEU A 568 -18.38 6.91 16.35
N LEU A 569 -18.25 6.18 17.46
CA LEU A 569 -17.00 6.13 18.22
C LEU A 569 -15.89 5.41 17.45
N THR A 570 -16.17 4.22 16.91
CA THR A 570 -15.19 3.45 16.13
C THR A 570 -14.72 4.23 14.92
N SER A 571 -15.65 4.75 14.11
CA SER A 571 -15.30 5.58 12.97
C SER A 571 -14.52 6.84 13.36
N SER A 572 -14.86 7.48 14.49
CA SER A 572 -14.15 8.68 14.97
C SER A 572 -12.70 8.36 15.35
N PHE A 573 -12.44 7.28 16.07
CA PHE A 573 -11.08 6.91 16.47
C PHE A 573 -10.20 6.59 15.25
N THR A 574 -10.72 5.82 14.30
CA THR A 574 -9.97 5.50 13.08
C THR A 574 -9.80 6.75 12.19
N LEU A 575 -10.82 7.63 12.14
CA LEU A 575 -10.76 8.90 11.43
C LEU A 575 -9.65 9.81 11.98
N VAL A 576 -9.44 9.82 13.30
CA VAL A 576 -8.32 10.56 13.93
C VAL A 576 -6.98 10.08 13.37
N SER A 577 -6.72 8.78 13.29
CA SER A 577 -5.48 8.26 12.69
C SER A 577 -5.28 8.74 11.26
N VAL A 578 -6.33 8.65 10.44
CA VAL A 578 -6.29 9.07 9.04
C VAL A 578 -6.12 10.58 8.90
N LEU A 579 -6.72 11.37 9.80
CA LEU A 579 -6.58 12.82 9.83
C LEU A 579 -5.14 13.24 10.13
N PHE A 580 -4.47 12.59 11.09
CA PHE A 580 -3.06 12.82 11.36
C PHE A 580 -2.19 12.45 10.16
N LEU A 581 -2.48 11.33 9.47
CA LEU A 581 -1.81 10.99 8.22
C LEU A 581 -2.02 12.03 7.13
N LEU A 582 -3.23 12.58 7.00
CA LEU A 582 -3.54 13.60 6.00
C LEU A 582 -2.80 14.92 6.29
N ILE A 583 -2.75 15.34 7.56
CA ILE A 583 -2.17 16.63 7.95
C ILE A 583 -0.63 16.55 8.01
N MET A 584 -0.08 15.47 8.53
CA MET A 584 1.34 15.34 8.84
C MET A 584 2.09 14.33 7.96
N GLY A 585 1.40 13.42 7.27
CA GLY A 585 2.03 12.30 6.55
C GLY A 585 2.78 12.66 5.28
N GLY A 586 2.75 13.93 4.87
CA GLY A 586 3.46 14.41 3.68
C GLY A 586 2.74 14.10 2.35
N GLY A 587 3.33 14.60 1.24
CA GLY A 587 2.71 14.54 -0.09
C GLY A 587 2.44 13.12 -0.60
N ALA A 588 3.36 12.20 -0.34
CA ALA A 588 3.29 10.82 -0.83
C ALA A 588 2.13 9.99 -0.22
N LEU A 589 1.65 10.36 0.98
CA LEU A 589 0.53 9.69 1.67
C LEU A 589 -0.80 10.40 1.48
N LYS A 590 -0.82 11.56 0.83
CA LYS A 590 -1.98 12.42 0.74
C LYS A 590 -3.13 11.80 -0.03
N ASP A 591 -2.85 11.24 -1.21
CA ASP A 591 -3.87 10.59 -2.07
C ASP A 591 -4.57 9.45 -1.32
N PHE A 592 -3.77 8.62 -0.64
CA PHE A 592 -4.26 7.53 0.19
C PHE A 592 -5.12 8.04 1.37
N SER A 593 -4.60 9.04 2.09
CA SER A 593 -5.28 9.57 3.28
C SER A 593 -6.60 10.25 2.95
N VAL A 594 -6.66 10.99 1.81
CA VAL A 594 -7.92 11.59 1.33
C VAL A 594 -8.92 10.51 0.94
N ALA A 595 -8.49 9.48 0.19
CA ALA A 595 -9.36 8.36 -0.17
C ALA A 595 -9.93 7.68 1.10
N MET A 596 -9.07 7.40 2.08
CA MET A 596 -9.48 6.80 3.36
C MET A 596 -10.46 7.70 4.11
N LEU A 597 -10.18 9.01 4.22
CA LEU A 597 -11.05 9.97 4.90
C LEU A 597 -12.46 9.99 4.28
N VAL A 598 -12.52 10.17 2.97
CA VAL A 598 -13.79 10.20 2.23
C VAL A 598 -14.53 8.88 2.37
N GLY A 599 -13.82 7.76 2.17
CA GLY A 599 -14.42 6.44 2.20
C GLY A 599 -14.92 6.02 3.58
N MET A 600 -14.24 6.42 4.66
CA MET A 600 -14.69 6.12 6.03
C MET A 600 -15.96 6.91 6.38
N ILE A 601 -16.02 8.18 6.01
CA ILE A 601 -17.22 9.01 6.22
C ILE A 601 -18.39 8.43 5.40
N THR A 602 -18.15 8.09 4.14
CA THR A 602 -19.17 7.48 3.27
C THR A 602 -19.58 6.09 3.74
N GLY A 603 -18.65 5.26 4.24
CA GLY A 603 -18.94 3.92 4.75
C GLY A 603 -19.86 3.93 5.97
N THR A 604 -19.58 4.82 6.93
CA THR A 604 -20.47 5.00 8.08
C THR A 604 -21.86 5.49 7.66
N TYR A 605 -21.93 6.36 6.65
CA TYR A 605 -23.18 6.84 6.11
C TYR A 605 -23.95 5.74 5.35
N SER A 606 -23.26 4.98 4.49
CA SER A 606 -23.87 4.00 3.58
C SER A 606 -24.45 2.80 4.33
N SER A 607 -23.82 2.38 5.43
CA SER A 607 -24.31 1.29 6.28
C SER A 607 -25.72 1.60 6.83
N ILE A 608 -26.01 2.88 7.13
CA ILE A 608 -27.29 3.35 7.65
C ILE A 608 -28.30 3.61 6.52
N TYR A 609 -27.90 4.41 5.51
CA TYR A 609 -28.84 4.98 4.53
C TYR A 609 -28.90 4.22 3.20
N ILE A 610 -28.03 3.24 2.98
CA ILE A 610 -28.01 2.42 1.75
C ILE A 610 -28.16 0.94 2.06
N ALA A 611 -27.27 0.35 2.86
CA ALA A 611 -27.30 -1.08 3.15
C ALA A 611 -28.63 -1.51 3.78
N THR A 612 -29.06 -0.83 4.84
CA THR A 612 -30.30 -1.17 5.55
C THR A 612 -31.55 -0.94 4.71
N PRO A 613 -31.75 0.20 4.00
CA PRO A 613 -32.90 0.39 3.12
C PRO A 613 -32.97 -0.58 1.93
N VAL A 614 -31.82 -0.96 1.34
CA VAL A 614 -31.77 -1.96 0.26
C VAL A 614 -32.23 -3.33 0.79
N THR A 615 -31.78 -3.71 1.98
CA THR A 615 -32.22 -4.94 2.66
C THR A 615 -33.73 -4.90 2.94
N LEU A 616 -34.26 -3.77 3.45
CA LEU A 616 -35.68 -3.60 3.67
C LEU A 616 -36.48 -3.73 2.37
N ALA A 617 -36.00 -3.11 1.28
CA ALA A 617 -36.65 -3.18 -0.03
C ALA A 617 -36.67 -4.62 -0.57
N TRP A 618 -35.59 -5.38 -0.40
CA TRP A 618 -35.52 -6.79 -0.79
C TRP A 618 -36.60 -7.63 -0.10
N TYR A 619 -36.73 -7.49 1.20
CA TYR A 619 -37.75 -8.19 1.99
C TYR A 619 -39.14 -7.54 1.89
N ARG A 620 -39.35 -6.61 0.95
CA ARG A 620 -40.63 -5.91 0.73
C ARG A 620 -41.19 -5.31 2.02
N TRP A 621 -40.32 -4.78 2.89
CA TRP A 621 -40.66 -4.18 4.17
C TRP A 621 -41.32 -5.13 5.19
N LYS A 622 -41.26 -6.44 4.94
CA LYS A 622 -41.74 -7.49 5.86
C LYS A 622 -40.55 -8.15 6.53
N ALA A 623 -40.71 -8.54 7.79
CA ALA A 623 -39.65 -9.27 8.49
C ALA A 623 -39.39 -10.60 7.80
N PRO A 624 -38.11 -10.96 7.52
CA PRO A 624 -37.77 -12.28 7.02
C PRO A 624 -38.09 -13.35 8.07
N ASP A 625 -38.55 -14.51 7.61
CA ASP A 625 -38.64 -15.70 8.46
C ASP A 625 -37.23 -16.32 8.56
N LEU A 626 -36.56 -16.02 9.65
CA LEU A 626 -35.19 -16.52 9.90
C LEU A 626 -35.21 -17.99 10.38
N GLY A 627 -36.22 -18.77 10.12
CA GLY A 627 -36.35 -20.18 10.50
C GLY A 627 -35.48 -20.56 11.71
N GLN A 628 -36.02 -21.03 12.78
CA GLN A 628 -35.26 -21.49 13.95
C GLN A 628 -34.21 -22.54 13.51
N LYS A 629 -32.98 -22.06 13.19
CA LYS A 629 -31.80 -22.92 13.03
C LYS A 629 -30.85 -22.70 14.19
#